data_d767ada699ed1dbd31e1be0cf386934c
#
_entry.id   d767ada699ed1dbd31e1be0cf386934c
#
_cell.length_a   1.000
_cell.length_b   1.000
_cell.length_c   1.000
_cell.angle_alpha   90.00
_cell.angle_beta   90.00
_cell.angle_gamma   90.00
#
_symmetry.space_group_name_H-M   'P 1'
#
loop_
_entity.id
_entity.type
_entity.pdbx_description
1 polymer ?
#
loop_
_entity_poly.entity_id
_entity_poly.type
_entity_poly.pdbx_seq_one_letter_code
_entity_poly.pdbx_strand_id
1 'polypeptide(L)'
;MLRVWNLSLLCATFALTILGTFLTRSGVLDSVHAFTESGIGPAFLLFFALIVGVSVVLIGWRGDRLRAPGRIDSPWSREGAFFGNNLLFAAFAFVVLLGTVFPLLVEAVNGDRISVGVPYFDRMATPIGLALLLLMAVAPVLPWRKASGELLRHRLYWP
;
A
#
# COMPACT_ATOMS: atom_id res chain seq x y z
N MET A 1 7.62 2.72 17.48
CA MET A 1 8.29 1.61 16.83
C MET A 1 8.27 1.71 15.32
N LEU A 2 7.14 1.84 14.66
CA LEU A 2 7.02 1.90 13.19
C LEU A 2 6.94 3.34 12.64
N ARG A 3 7.58 4.33 13.28
CA ARG A 3 7.42 5.76 12.91
C ARG A 3 7.84 6.05 11.47
N VAL A 4 9.02 5.57 11.06
CA VAL A 4 9.51 5.75 9.69
C VAL A 4 8.58 5.07 8.70
N TRP A 5 8.18 3.82 9.00
CA TRP A 5 7.23 3.06 8.20
C TRP A 5 5.89 3.79 8.03
N ASN A 6 5.28 4.24 9.13
CA ASN A 6 4.01 4.95 9.09
C ASN A 6 4.11 6.28 8.32
N LEU A 7 5.19 7.02 8.52
CA LEU A 7 5.43 8.26 7.78
C LEU A 7 5.61 7.98 6.28
N SER A 8 6.36 6.92 5.92
CA SER A 8 6.53 6.50 4.54
C SER A 8 5.20 6.10 3.89
N LEU A 9 4.34 5.37 4.61
CA LEU A 9 3.01 5.02 4.13
C LEU A 9 2.12 6.24 3.93
N LEU A 10 2.16 7.21 4.84
CA LEU A 10 1.40 8.47 4.71
C LEU A 10 1.85 9.27 3.49
N CYS A 11 3.17 9.43 3.30
CA CYS A 11 3.72 10.09 2.13
C CYS A 11 3.38 9.34 0.84
N ALA A 12 3.46 8.00 0.85
CA ALA A 12 3.10 7.17 -0.30
C ALA A 12 1.61 7.29 -0.64
N THR A 13 0.72 7.31 0.35
CA THR A 13 -0.72 7.49 0.14
C THR A 13 -1.01 8.82 -0.56
N PHE A 14 -0.40 9.91 -0.10
CA PHE A 14 -0.55 11.21 -0.75
C PHE A 14 0.02 11.20 -2.18
N ALA A 15 1.23 10.66 -2.37
CA ALA A 15 1.85 10.55 -3.68
C ALA A 15 1.00 9.72 -4.66
N LEU A 16 0.44 8.58 -4.21
CA LEU A 16 -0.45 7.75 -5.03
C LEU A 16 -1.75 8.46 -5.40
N THR A 17 -2.28 9.33 -4.54
CA THR A 17 -3.45 10.17 -4.86
C THR A 17 -3.13 11.14 -6.01
N ILE A 18 -1.95 11.77 -5.98
CA ILE A 18 -1.50 12.65 -7.06
C ILE A 18 -1.26 11.87 -8.36
N LEU A 19 -0.64 10.69 -8.25
CA LEU A 19 -0.44 9.80 -9.40
C LEU A 19 -1.79 9.36 -10.01
N GLY A 20 -2.76 8.96 -9.19
CA GLY A 20 -4.10 8.61 -9.64
C GLY A 20 -4.78 9.78 -10.37
N THR A 21 -4.64 11.00 -9.86
CA THR A 21 -5.14 12.21 -10.52
C THR A 21 -4.45 12.46 -11.86
N PHE A 22 -3.13 12.26 -11.93
CA PHE A 22 -2.39 12.30 -13.18
C PHE A 22 -2.95 11.29 -14.18
N LEU A 23 -3.07 10.02 -13.79
CA LEU A 23 -3.54 8.94 -14.67
C LEU A 23 -4.94 9.21 -15.24
N THR A 24 -5.86 9.75 -14.43
CA THR A 24 -7.24 10.03 -14.86
C THR A 24 -7.40 11.34 -15.65
N ARG A 25 -6.44 12.27 -15.56
CA ARG A 25 -6.51 13.61 -16.19
C ARG A 25 -5.55 13.82 -17.36
N SER A 26 -4.59 12.93 -17.55
CA SER A 26 -3.57 13.04 -18.60
C SER A 26 -3.98 12.43 -19.95
N GLY A 27 -5.10 11.71 -19.99
CA GLY A 27 -5.49 10.95 -21.19
C GLY A 27 -4.63 9.69 -21.45
N VAL A 28 -3.72 9.35 -20.52
CA VAL A 28 -2.84 8.18 -20.64
C VAL A 28 -3.58 6.86 -20.45
N LEU A 29 -4.72 6.88 -19.73
CA LEU A 29 -5.55 5.71 -19.51
C LEU A 29 -6.84 5.78 -20.33
N ASP A 30 -7.08 4.80 -21.20
CA ASP A 30 -8.38 4.51 -21.80
C ASP A 30 -9.27 3.84 -20.74
N SER A 31 -9.93 4.64 -19.91
CA SER A 31 -10.79 4.16 -18.84
C SER A 31 -12.06 4.98 -18.75
N VAL A 32 -13.16 4.35 -18.27
CA VAL A 32 -14.41 5.05 -17.92
C VAL A 32 -14.23 6.14 -16.86
N HIS A 33 -13.09 6.13 -16.18
CA HIS A 33 -12.68 7.15 -15.21
C HIS A 33 -11.76 8.22 -15.83
N ALA A 34 -11.43 8.12 -17.12
CA ALA A 34 -10.70 9.17 -17.82
C ALA A 34 -11.66 10.33 -18.07
N PHE A 35 -11.44 11.42 -17.36
CA PHE A 35 -12.09 12.69 -17.62
C PHE A 35 -11.25 13.45 -18.65
N THR A 36 -11.84 14.32 -19.40
CA THR A 36 -11.27 15.19 -20.45
C THR A 36 -9.73 15.31 -20.48
N GLU A 37 -9.11 15.05 -21.62
CA GLU A 37 -7.71 15.37 -21.88
C GLU A 37 -7.44 16.84 -21.58
N SER A 38 -6.73 17.09 -20.51
CA SER A 38 -6.33 18.45 -20.13
C SER A 38 -4.79 18.53 -20.18
N GLY A 39 -4.24 19.62 -20.71
CA GLY A 39 -2.80 19.86 -20.73
C GLY A 39 -2.12 19.96 -19.35
N ILE A 40 -2.84 19.60 -18.28
CA ILE A 40 -2.38 19.65 -16.89
C ILE A 40 -1.55 18.41 -16.48
N GLY A 41 -1.54 17.36 -17.31
CA GLY A 41 -0.84 16.09 -17.03
C GLY A 41 0.63 16.28 -16.62
N PRO A 42 1.45 17.01 -17.40
CA PRO A 42 2.86 17.24 -17.06
C PRO A 42 3.05 17.95 -15.72
N ALA A 43 2.15 18.87 -15.35
CA ALA A 43 2.21 19.56 -14.06
C ALA A 43 1.95 18.61 -12.88
N PHE A 44 0.98 17.68 -13.01
CA PHE A 44 0.75 16.65 -12.00
C PHE A 44 1.92 15.67 -11.88
N LEU A 45 2.53 15.29 -12.99
CA LEU A 45 3.69 14.40 -12.99
C LEU A 45 4.90 15.07 -12.31
N LEU A 46 5.14 16.33 -12.61
CA LEU A 46 6.20 17.10 -11.95
C LEU A 46 5.92 17.26 -10.45
N PHE A 47 4.68 17.55 -10.08
CA PHE A 47 4.29 17.67 -8.67
C PHE A 47 4.42 16.32 -7.94
N PHE A 48 4.03 15.22 -8.57
CA PHE A 48 4.25 13.87 -8.05
C PHE A 48 5.73 13.60 -7.79
N ALA A 49 6.59 13.86 -8.79
CA ALA A 49 8.03 13.67 -8.68
C ALA A 49 8.63 14.52 -7.54
N LEU A 50 8.17 15.77 -7.40
CA LEU A 50 8.57 16.66 -6.31
C LEU A 50 8.19 16.10 -4.94
N ILE A 51 6.94 15.68 -4.76
CA ILE A 51 6.44 15.10 -3.50
C ILE A 51 7.22 13.83 -3.12
N VAL A 52 7.41 12.92 -4.08
CA VAL A 52 8.17 11.68 -3.84
C VAL A 52 9.64 12.02 -3.52
N GLY A 53 10.28 12.88 -4.31
CA GLY A 53 11.67 13.28 -4.10
C GLY A 53 11.90 13.94 -2.74
N VAL A 54 11.09 14.92 -2.38
CA VAL A 54 11.16 15.60 -1.08
C VAL A 54 10.91 14.61 0.07
N SER A 55 9.91 13.74 -0.06
CA SER A 55 9.60 12.72 0.97
C SER A 55 10.77 11.77 1.19
N VAL A 56 11.36 11.24 0.11
CA VAL A 56 12.50 10.31 0.19
C VAL A 56 13.71 11.00 0.81
N VAL A 57 14.03 12.21 0.36
CA VAL A 57 15.18 13.00 0.89
C VAL A 57 14.99 13.30 2.38
N LEU A 58 13.83 13.79 2.78
CA LEU A 58 13.57 14.15 4.18
C LEU A 58 13.53 12.93 5.10
N ILE A 59 12.90 11.84 4.68
CA ILE A 59 12.86 10.58 5.45
C ILE A 59 14.27 9.99 5.54
N GLY A 60 15.03 9.97 4.44
CA GLY A 60 16.41 9.48 4.43
C GLY A 60 17.31 10.32 5.34
N TRP A 61 17.21 11.65 5.26
CA TRP A 61 18.04 12.56 6.08
C TRP A 61 17.69 12.51 7.56
N ARG A 62 16.40 12.38 7.91
CA ARG A 62 15.94 12.42 9.31
C ARG A 62 15.48 11.07 9.86
N GLY A 63 15.60 10.00 9.11
CA GLY A 63 15.15 8.67 9.47
C GLY A 63 15.69 8.20 10.82
N ASP A 64 16.95 8.49 11.12
CA ASP A 64 17.56 8.10 12.39
C ASP A 64 16.93 8.78 13.62
N ARG A 65 16.48 10.04 13.48
CA ARG A 65 15.76 10.77 14.54
C ARG A 65 14.34 10.25 14.77
N LEU A 66 13.78 9.58 13.76
CA LEU A 66 12.44 9.00 13.82
C LEU A 66 12.43 7.58 14.39
N ARG A 67 13.61 6.95 14.53
CA ARG A 67 13.73 5.62 15.13
C ARG A 67 13.22 5.65 16.57
N ALA A 68 12.26 4.80 16.88
CA ALA A 68 11.77 4.63 18.24
C ALA A 68 12.43 3.40 18.86
N PRO A 69 12.86 3.48 20.14
CA PRO A 69 13.42 2.35 20.87
C PRO A 69 12.29 1.38 21.24
N GLY A 70 11.88 0.53 20.34
CA GLY A 70 10.85 -0.46 20.61
C GLY A 70 10.96 -1.58 19.59
N ARG A 71 10.73 -2.80 20.03
CA ARG A 71 10.69 -4.01 19.18
C ARG A 71 9.31 -4.63 19.23
N ILE A 72 8.92 -5.31 18.17
CA ILE A 72 7.76 -6.21 18.20
C ILE A 72 8.22 -7.43 18.99
N ASP A 73 7.65 -7.62 20.17
CA ASP A 73 8.06 -8.70 21.07
C ASP A 73 7.58 -10.06 20.56
N SER A 74 6.45 -10.08 19.86
CA SER A 74 5.89 -11.29 19.29
C SER A 74 5.05 -10.97 18.04
N PRO A 75 5.16 -11.77 16.97
CA PRO A 75 4.26 -11.66 15.81
C PRO A 75 2.81 -11.96 16.19
N TRP A 76 2.58 -12.77 17.23
CA TRP A 76 1.26 -13.10 17.79
C TRP A 76 0.84 -12.08 18.85
N SER A 77 0.83 -10.82 18.47
CA SER A 77 0.42 -9.68 19.30
C SER A 77 -0.36 -8.68 18.46
N ARG A 78 -1.06 -7.75 19.11
CA ARG A 78 -1.73 -6.65 18.39
C ARG A 78 -0.76 -5.84 17.55
N GLU A 79 0.44 -5.57 18.06
CA GLU A 79 1.48 -4.85 17.32
C GLU A 79 1.89 -5.63 16.06
N GLY A 80 2.07 -6.96 16.19
CA GLY A 80 2.36 -7.83 15.06
C GLY A 80 1.22 -7.86 14.04
N ALA A 81 -0.02 -7.90 14.52
CA ALA A 81 -1.21 -7.84 13.65
C ALA A 81 -1.33 -6.50 12.92
N PHE A 82 -1.07 -5.37 13.56
CA PHE A 82 -1.03 -4.06 12.90
C PHE A 82 0.06 -3.97 11.84
N PHE A 83 1.22 -4.52 12.12
CA PHE A 83 2.29 -4.59 11.12
C PHE A 83 1.90 -5.47 9.94
N GLY A 84 1.35 -6.65 10.20
CA GLY A 84 0.84 -7.56 9.17
C GLY A 84 -0.26 -6.91 8.33
N ASN A 85 -1.19 -6.20 8.95
CA ASN A 85 -2.24 -5.44 8.27
C ASN A 85 -1.67 -4.39 7.31
N ASN A 86 -0.72 -3.58 7.79
CA ASN A 86 -0.07 -2.57 6.95
C ASN A 86 0.70 -3.20 5.79
N LEU A 87 1.34 -4.34 6.01
CA LEU A 87 2.06 -5.08 4.96
C LEU A 87 1.09 -5.61 3.90
N LEU A 88 -0.04 -6.19 4.32
CA LEU A 88 -1.06 -6.69 3.40
C LEU A 88 -1.70 -5.57 2.59
N PHE A 89 -2.00 -4.41 3.21
CA PHE A 89 -2.49 -3.25 2.46
C PHE A 89 -1.44 -2.68 1.50
N ALA A 90 -0.17 -2.65 1.90
CA ALA A 90 0.91 -2.24 1.00
C ALA A 90 1.05 -3.20 -0.19
N ALA A 91 0.96 -4.52 0.04
CA ALA A 91 0.95 -5.52 -1.02
C ALA A 91 -0.27 -5.37 -1.94
N PHE A 92 -1.46 -5.12 -1.38
CA PHE A 92 -2.67 -4.87 -2.16
C PHE A 92 -2.53 -3.62 -3.04
N ALA A 93 -2.06 -2.52 -2.47
CA ALA A 93 -1.80 -1.28 -3.20
C ALA A 93 -0.76 -1.49 -4.32
N PHE A 94 0.29 -2.27 -4.05
CA PHE A 94 1.31 -2.62 -5.05
C PHE A 94 0.74 -3.45 -6.20
N VAL A 95 -0.11 -4.44 -5.93
CA VAL A 95 -0.78 -5.25 -6.95
C VAL A 95 -1.64 -4.38 -7.85
N VAL A 96 -2.45 -3.48 -7.26
CA VAL A 96 -3.30 -2.56 -8.03
C VAL A 96 -2.45 -1.59 -8.85
N LEU A 97 -1.43 -1.01 -8.24
CA LEU A 97 -0.51 -0.09 -8.93
C LEU A 97 0.19 -0.77 -10.10
N LEU A 98 0.73 -1.97 -9.87
CA LEU A 98 1.40 -2.74 -10.92
C LEU A 98 0.45 -3.06 -12.08
N GLY A 99 -0.76 -3.57 -11.79
CA GLY A 99 -1.76 -3.87 -12.81
C GLY A 99 -2.20 -2.64 -13.62
N THR A 100 -2.17 -1.45 -12.99
CA THR A 100 -2.55 -0.19 -13.64
C THR A 100 -1.40 0.41 -14.47
N VAL A 101 -0.18 0.38 -13.95
CA VAL A 101 0.98 1.05 -14.58
C VAL A 101 1.69 0.15 -15.58
N PHE A 102 1.66 -1.17 -15.38
CA PHE A 102 2.36 -2.12 -16.25
C PHE A 102 1.99 -2.00 -17.74
N PRO A 103 0.70 -1.92 -18.12
CA PRO A 103 0.32 -1.69 -19.52
C PRO A 103 0.94 -0.43 -20.11
N LEU A 104 0.97 0.66 -19.35
CA LEU A 104 1.55 1.94 -19.80
C LEU A 104 3.07 1.84 -20.02
N LEU A 105 3.76 1.08 -19.16
CA LEU A 105 5.19 0.84 -19.33
C LEU A 105 5.48 0.01 -20.60
N VAL A 106 4.66 -1.01 -20.86
CA VAL A 106 4.80 -1.84 -22.07
C VAL A 106 4.54 -1.00 -23.31
N GLU A 107 3.47 -0.19 -23.33
CA GLU A 107 3.17 0.70 -24.44
C GLU A 107 4.31 1.71 -24.69
N ALA A 108 4.87 2.27 -23.62
CA ALA A 108 5.97 3.24 -23.72
C ALA A 108 7.27 2.62 -24.27
N VAL A 109 7.55 1.34 -23.97
CA VAL A 109 8.79 0.66 -24.38
C VAL A 109 8.66 -0.02 -25.73
N ASN A 110 7.58 -0.75 -25.95
CA ASN A 110 7.40 -1.63 -27.12
C ASN A 110 6.41 -1.06 -28.14
N GLY A 111 5.60 -0.06 -27.78
CA GLY A 111 4.49 0.43 -28.60
C GLY A 111 3.25 -0.48 -28.56
N ASP A 112 3.29 -1.60 -27.85
CA ASP A 112 2.20 -2.56 -27.80
C ASP A 112 1.15 -2.16 -26.76
N ARG A 113 -0.11 -2.08 -27.16
CA ARG A 113 -1.22 -1.86 -26.23
C ARG A 113 -1.69 -3.18 -25.65
N ILE A 114 -1.37 -3.41 -24.40
CA ILE A 114 -1.86 -4.54 -23.61
C ILE A 114 -2.85 -4.06 -22.55
N SER A 115 -3.73 -4.95 -22.11
CA SER A 115 -4.62 -4.70 -20.97
C SER A 115 -4.43 -5.76 -19.90
N VAL A 116 -4.43 -5.33 -18.65
CA VAL A 116 -4.48 -6.22 -17.48
C VAL A 116 -5.93 -6.34 -17.06
N GLY A 117 -6.51 -7.51 -17.23
CA GLY A 117 -7.93 -7.76 -17.00
C GLY A 117 -8.26 -8.28 -15.61
N VAL A 118 -9.57 -8.50 -15.38
CA VAL A 118 -10.14 -9.05 -14.13
C VAL A 118 -9.38 -10.28 -13.61
N PRO A 119 -8.98 -11.28 -14.44
CA PRO A 119 -8.30 -12.47 -13.92
C PRO A 119 -7.00 -12.20 -13.16
N TYR A 120 -6.26 -11.14 -13.53
CA TYR A 120 -5.06 -10.74 -12.80
C TYR A 120 -5.43 -10.23 -11.39
N PHE A 121 -6.38 -9.29 -11.33
CA PHE A 121 -6.78 -8.69 -10.07
C PHE A 121 -7.40 -9.73 -9.13
N ASP A 122 -8.27 -10.60 -9.63
CA ASP A 122 -8.88 -11.64 -8.82
C ASP A 122 -7.84 -12.61 -8.26
N ARG A 123 -6.89 -13.06 -9.09
CA ARG A 123 -5.86 -13.99 -8.65
C ARG A 123 -4.91 -13.38 -7.61
N MET A 124 -4.60 -12.12 -7.74
CA MET A 124 -3.64 -11.44 -6.85
C MET A 124 -4.32 -10.81 -5.63
N ALA A 125 -5.47 -10.18 -5.80
CA ALA A 125 -6.15 -9.46 -4.73
C ALA A 125 -6.95 -10.37 -3.79
N THR A 126 -7.54 -11.47 -4.31
CA THR A 126 -8.37 -12.38 -3.49
C THR A 126 -7.60 -12.98 -2.32
N PRO A 127 -6.41 -13.59 -2.47
CA PRO A 127 -5.69 -14.14 -1.33
C PRO A 127 -5.27 -13.08 -0.32
N ILE A 128 -4.92 -11.88 -0.77
CA ILE A 128 -4.59 -10.76 0.12
C ILE A 128 -5.84 -10.29 0.87
N GLY A 129 -6.98 -10.18 0.18
CA GLY A 129 -8.25 -9.81 0.78
C GLY A 129 -8.72 -10.82 1.84
N LEU A 130 -8.59 -12.12 1.56
CA LEU A 130 -8.92 -13.18 2.53
C LEU A 130 -7.99 -13.13 3.75
N ALA A 131 -6.69 -12.87 3.55
CA ALA A 131 -5.74 -12.70 4.64
C ALA A 131 -6.08 -11.47 5.50
N LEU A 132 -6.51 -10.35 4.89
CA LEU A 132 -6.98 -9.15 5.60
C LEU A 132 -8.23 -9.45 6.42
N LEU A 133 -9.22 -10.15 5.86
CA LEU A 133 -10.43 -10.55 6.58
C LEU A 133 -10.11 -11.44 7.78
N LEU A 134 -9.22 -12.42 7.59
CA LEU A 134 -8.76 -13.27 8.69
C LEU A 134 -8.05 -12.44 9.77
N LEU A 135 -7.19 -11.51 9.39
CA LEU A 135 -6.49 -10.66 10.32
C LEU A 135 -7.45 -9.74 11.09
N MET A 136 -8.49 -9.21 10.42
CA MET A 136 -9.54 -8.42 11.05
C MET A 136 -10.32 -9.19 12.10
N ALA A 137 -10.55 -10.49 11.88
CA ALA A 137 -11.22 -11.36 12.85
C ALA A 137 -10.32 -11.67 14.06
N VAL A 138 -9.03 -11.92 13.82
CA VAL A 138 -8.09 -12.38 14.85
C VAL A 138 -7.46 -11.22 15.64
N ALA A 139 -7.12 -10.10 15.00
CA ALA A 139 -6.38 -9.01 15.62
C ALA A 139 -7.02 -8.42 16.90
N PRO A 140 -8.36 -8.23 17.00
CA PRO A 140 -8.99 -7.70 18.20
C PRO A 140 -8.85 -8.61 19.43
N VAL A 141 -8.72 -9.92 19.19
CA VAL A 141 -8.63 -10.95 20.25
C VAL A 141 -7.21 -11.05 20.79
N LEU A 142 -6.21 -10.62 20.02
CA LEU A 142 -4.81 -10.67 20.42
C LEU A 142 -4.48 -9.69 21.55
N PRO A 143 -3.67 -10.10 22.54
CA PRO A 143 -3.16 -9.20 23.58
C PRO A 143 -2.09 -8.26 23.03
N TRP A 144 -1.81 -7.18 23.78
CA TRP A 144 -0.66 -6.35 23.59
C TRP A 144 0.62 -7.10 24.01
N ARG A 145 1.72 -6.91 23.29
CA ARG A 145 3.08 -7.46 23.50
C ARG A 145 3.22 -8.96 23.30
N LYS A 146 2.83 -9.80 24.24
CA LYS A 146 2.98 -11.26 24.16
C LYS A 146 1.67 -11.99 24.42
N ALA A 147 1.36 -12.96 23.59
CA ALA A 147 0.30 -13.92 23.84
C ALA A 147 0.93 -15.21 24.43
N SER A 148 0.40 -15.70 25.56
CA SER A 148 0.62 -17.09 25.97
C SER A 148 -0.24 -18.01 25.11
N GLY A 149 0.25 -19.23 24.84
CA GLY A 149 -0.51 -20.20 24.05
C GLY A 149 -1.88 -20.54 24.68
N GLU A 150 -1.96 -20.56 26.01
CA GLU A 150 -3.23 -20.77 26.74
C GLU A 150 -4.21 -19.62 26.55
N LEU A 151 -3.73 -18.37 26.60
CA LEU A 151 -4.56 -17.19 26.38
C LEU A 151 -5.12 -17.15 24.95
N LEU A 152 -4.30 -17.48 23.96
CA LEU A 152 -4.74 -17.57 22.56
C LEU A 152 -5.79 -18.66 22.39
N ARG A 153 -5.52 -19.85 22.95
CA ARG A 153 -6.47 -20.96 22.90
C ARG A 153 -7.81 -20.60 23.53
N HIS A 154 -7.81 -19.99 24.70
CA HIS A 154 -9.04 -19.61 25.40
C HIS A 154 -9.84 -18.54 24.65
N ARG A 155 -9.17 -17.56 24.05
CA ARG A 155 -9.83 -16.44 23.35
C ARG A 155 -10.23 -16.73 21.90
N LEU A 156 -9.61 -17.74 21.25
CA LEU A 156 -9.95 -18.13 19.87
C LEU A 156 -10.97 -19.25 19.82
N TYR A 157 -11.01 -20.14 20.83
CA TYR A 157 -11.99 -21.25 20.85
C TYR A 157 -13.32 -20.85 21.49
N TRP A 158 -13.33 -19.83 22.35
CA TRP A 158 -14.54 -19.35 23.03
C TRP A 158 -14.57 -17.82 22.93
N PRO A 159 -15.01 -17.28 21.78
CA PRO A 159 -15.23 -15.85 21.63
C PRO A 159 -16.46 -15.37 22.42
#